data_1a2f452b1460a38bc07be42a2ca4287b
#
_entry.id   1a2f452b1460a38bc07be42a2ca4287b
#
_cell.length_a   1.000
_cell.length_b   1.000
_cell.length_c   1.000
_cell.angle_alpha   90.00
_cell.angle_beta   90.00
_cell.angle_gamma   90.00
#
_symmetry.space_group_name_H-M   'P 1'
#
loop_
_entity.id
_entity.type
_entity.pdbx_description
1 polymer ?
#
loop_
_entity_poly.entity_id
_entity_poly.type
_entity_poly.pdbx_seq_one_letter_code
_entity_poly.pdbx_strand_id
1 'polypeptide(L)'
;IGCPPIVNVGSEALKQRVLPPVLRGEKISALGITEPSGGSDVANLKTTARRDGVHFVLNGSKTFITSGMRADFYTVAVRTGGPGAGGVSLLLVDKGTPGFTQTRLEKMGWLCSDTATLHFDECHVPVDNLVGNENQGFKAIMLNFNRERIFLAAGANGFARVCLEEALAWAQQREMFGGRLIDQQVTRHKLAD
;
A
#
# COMPACT_ATOMS: atom_id res chain seq x y z
N ILE A 1 5.10 1.65 -3.55
CA ILE A 1 3.72 1.98 -3.10
C ILE A 1 3.72 3.33 -2.36
N GLY A 2 4.63 3.64 -1.43
CA GLY A 2 4.63 4.85 -0.61
C GLY A 2 4.99 6.18 -1.29
N CYS A 3 5.58 6.14 -2.49
CA CYS A 3 6.07 7.35 -3.17
C CYS A 3 5.01 8.25 -3.82
N PRO A 4 3.87 7.75 -4.37
CA PRO A 4 2.98 8.62 -5.12
C PRO A 4 2.47 9.86 -4.35
N PRO A 5 2.13 9.79 -3.05
CA PRO A 5 1.79 11.00 -2.30
C PRO A 5 2.95 12.00 -2.24
N ILE A 6 4.19 11.53 -2.08
CA ILE A 6 5.38 12.39 -2.05
C ILE A 6 5.58 13.07 -3.41
N VAL A 7 5.42 12.33 -4.51
CA VAL A 7 5.51 12.88 -5.88
C VAL A 7 4.48 13.98 -6.09
N ASN A 8 3.24 13.76 -5.65
CA ASN A 8 2.12 14.64 -5.94
C ASN A 8 2.12 15.91 -5.09
N VAL A 9 2.43 15.81 -3.80
CA VAL A 9 2.24 16.91 -2.84
C VAL A 9 3.45 17.13 -1.90
N GLY A 10 4.48 16.30 -1.96
CA GLY A 10 5.69 16.45 -1.13
C GLY A 10 6.48 17.71 -1.48
N SER A 11 7.21 18.25 -0.49
CA SER A 11 8.17 19.32 -0.71
C SER A 11 9.30 18.86 -1.62
N GLU A 12 9.98 19.80 -2.30
CA GLU A 12 11.13 19.45 -3.14
C GLU A 12 12.25 18.76 -2.34
N ALA A 13 12.45 19.17 -1.09
CA ALA A 13 13.43 18.52 -0.20
C ALA A 13 13.07 17.04 0.05
N LEU A 14 11.80 16.72 0.34
CA LEU A 14 11.35 15.34 0.49
C LEU A 14 11.47 14.53 -0.81
N LYS A 15 11.10 15.12 -1.95
CA LYS A 15 11.23 14.48 -3.27
C LYS A 15 12.67 14.12 -3.55
N GLN A 16 13.60 15.04 -3.38
CA GLN A 16 15.04 14.84 -3.62
C GLN A 16 15.64 13.80 -2.66
N ARG A 17 15.17 13.73 -1.42
CA ARG A 17 15.65 12.77 -0.43
C ARG A 17 15.15 11.34 -0.72
N VAL A 18 13.88 11.19 -1.10
CA VAL A 18 13.20 9.89 -1.15
C VAL A 18 13.18 9.27 -2.53
N LEU A 19 12.86 10.05 -3.57
CA LEU A 19 12.55 9.48 -4.88
C LEU A 19 13.78 8.90 -5.60
N PRO A 20 14.96 9.57 -5.65
CA PRO A 20 16.10 9.03 -6.38
C PRO A 20 16.57 7.66 -5.90
N PRO A 21 16.79 7.40 -4.60
CA PRO A 21 17.21 6.08 -4.13
C PRO A 21 16.13 5.00 -4.31
N VAL A 22 14.84 5.37 -4.22
CA VAL A 22 13.75 4.42 -4.49
C VAL A 22 13.67 4.06 -5.98
N LEU A 23 13.83 5.03 -6.87
CA LEU A 23 13.81 4.79 -8.32
C LEU A 23 15.01 3.96 -8.80
N ARG A 24 16.16 4.07 -8.14
CA ARG A 24 17.33 3.19 -8.41
C ARG A 24 17.20 1.80 -7.77
N GLY A 25 16.16 1.52 -7.00
CA GLY A 25 15.98 0.25 -6.30
C GLY A 25 16.87 0.06 -5.06
N GLU A 26 17.53 1.12 -4.59
CA GLU A 26 18.41 1.11 -3.40
C GLU A 26 17.59 1.14 -2.10
N LYS A 27 16.39 1.74 -2.15
CA LYS A 27 15.49 1.94 -1.02
C LYS A 27 14.07 1.50 -1.37
N ILE A 28 13.30 1.15 -0.35
CA ILE A 28 11.89 0.73 -0.49
C ILE A 28 11.01 1.74 0.28
N SER A 29 9.88 2.10 -0.33
CA SER A 29 8.87 2.95 0.30
C SER A 29 7.55 2.21 0.48
N ALA A 30 7.00 2.27 1.70
CA ALA A 30 5.70 1.71 2.07
C ALA A 30 4.64 2.79 2.31
N LEU A 31 3.37 2.40 2.24
CA LEU A 31 2.22 3.27 2.50
C LEU A 31 1.41 2.72 3.69
N GLY A 32 1.34 3.47 4.78
CA GLY A 32 0.66 3.11 6.01
C GLY A 32 -0.67 3.84 6.16
N ILE A 33 -1.77 3.22 5.71
CA ILE A 33 -3.12 3.80 5.79
C ILE A 33 -4.03 2.98 6.72
N THR A 34 -4.23 1.70 6.40
CA THR A 34 -5.15 0.78 7.09
C THR A 34 -4.75 0.59 8.55
N GLU A 35 -5.74 0.57 9.44
CA GLU A 35 -5.58 0.34 10.87
C GLU A 35 -6.30 -0.95 11.30
N PRO A 36 -5.97 -1.52 12.47
CA PRO A 36 -6.73 -2.65 13.01
C PRO A 36 -8.23 -2.35 13.18
N SER A 37 -8.58 -1.07 13.38
CA SER A 37 -9.97 -0.59 13.51
C SER A 37 -10.72 -0.46 12.19
N GLY A 38 -10.03 -0.45 11.03
CA GLY A 38 -10.66 -0.33 9.72
C GLY A 38 -9.75 0.17 8.61
N GLY A 39 -10.13 -0.10 7.36
CA GLY A 39 -9.38 0.30 6.17
C GLY A 39 -10.21 1.07 5.14
N SER A 40 -11.51 0.77 5.02
CA SER A 40 -12.38 1.44 4.05
C SER A 40 -12.74 2.87 4.44
N ASP A 41 -12.97 3.11 5.74
CA ASP A 41 -13.26 4.44 6.28
C ASP A 41 -11.98 5.17 6.69
N VAL A 42 -11.20 5.57 5.68
CA VAL A 42 -9.91 6.27 5.87
C VAL A 42 -10.09 7.62 6.56
N ALA A 43 -11.25 8.26 6.42
CA ALA A 43 -11.53 9.52 7.09
C ALA A 43 -11.64 9.41 8.61
N ASN A 44 -11.79 8.18 9.13
CA ASN A 44 -12.01 7.92 10.56
C ASN A 44 -10.83 7.18 11.23
N LEU A 45 -9.63 7.29 10.65
CA LEU A 45 -8.41 6.71 11.23
C LEU A 45 -8.12 7.24 12.63
N LYS A 46 -7.48 6.39 13.46
CA LYS A 46 -7.26 6.62 14.90
C LYS A 46 -5.81 6.94 15.26
N THR A 47 -4.83 6.56 14.42
CA THR A 47 -3.42 6.92 14.63
C THR A 47 -3.30 8.43 14.68
N THR A 48 -2.80 8.97 15.77
CA THR A 48 -2.68 10.43 16.01
C THR A 48 -1.26 10.90 15.78
N ALA A 49 -1.13 12.19 15.45
CA ALA A 49 0.14 12.91 15.45
C ALA A 49 -0.09 14.29 16.04
N ARG A 50 0.47 14.53 17.22
CA ARG A 50 0.42 15.83 17.89
C ARG A 50 1.70 16.60 17.59
N ARG A 51 1.55 17.85 17.16
CA ARG A 51 2.71 18.72 16.94
C ARG A 51 3.34 19.10 18.28
N ASP A 52 4.67 18.98 18.37
CA ASP A 52 5.47 19.30 19.54
C ASP A 52 6.78 19.96 19.09
N GLY A 53 6.79 21.28 19.08
CA GLY A 53 7.90 22.08 18.58
C GLY A 53 8.27 21.76 17.14
N VAL A 54 9.46 21.20 16.92
CA VAL A 54 9.99 20.83 15.60
C VAL A 54 9.69 19.39 15.20
N HIS A 55 8.83 18.68 15.95
CA HIS A 55 8.43 17.30 15.68
C HIS A 55 6.91 17.14 15.70
N PHE A 56 6.46 16.06 15.10
CA PHE A 56 5.16 15.41 15.38
C PHE A 56 5.42 14.18 16.24
N VAL A 57 4.64 14.00 17.29
CA VAL A 57 4.65 12.81 18.15
C VAL A 57 3.51 11.90 17.73
N LEU A 58 3.85 10.74 17.15
CA LEU A 58 2.90 9.77 16.61
C LEU A 58 2.60 8.69 17.63
N ASN A 59 1.30 8.36 17.74
CA ASN A 59 0.79 7.26 18.54
C ASN A 59 -0.30 6.49 17.79
N GLY A 60 -0.19 5.16 17.76
CA GLY A 60 -1.15 4.28 17.13
C GLY A 60 -0.53 3.12 16.36
N SER A 61 -1.30 2.55 15.43
CA SER A 61 -0.82 1.42 14.64
C SER A 61 -1.43 1.39 13.24
N LYS A 62 -0.71 0.76 12.29
CA LYS A 62 -1.17 0.46 10.94
C LYS A 62 -1.03 -1.03 10.67
N THR A 63 -1.94 -1.63 9.92
CA THR A 63 -1.89 -3.06 9.62
C THR A 63 -1.99 -3.33 8.11
N PHE A 64 -1.61 -4.53 7.69
CA PHE A 64 -1.57 -4.95 6.28
C PHE A 64 -0.64 -4.11 5.41
N ILE A 65 0.46 -3.63 5.97
CA ILE A 65 1.37 -2.74 5.24
C ILE A 65 2.33 -3.54 4.39
N THR A 66 2.17 -3.45 3.08
CA THR A 66 3.03 -4.07 2.07
C THR A 66 4.46 -3.51 2.18
N SER A 67 5.45 -4.39 2.15
CA SER A 67 6.86 -4.10 2.39
C SER A 67 7.15 -3.53 3.78
N GLY A 68 6.24 -3.73 4.75
CA GLY A 68 6.30 -3.11 6.06
C GLY A 68 7.50 -3.52 6.89
N MET A 69 8.10 -4.69 6.64
CA MET A 69 9.34 -5.11 7.31
C MET A 69 10.60 -4.58 6.62
N ARG A 70 10.57 -4.44 5.29
CA ARG A 70 11.75 -4.13 4.49
C ARG A 70 11.89 -2.66 4.12
N ALA A 71 10.78 -1.90 4.11
CA ALA A 71 10.81 -0.50 3.69
C ALA A 71 11.78 0.34 4.53
N ASP A 72 12.39 1.31 3.89
CA ASP A 72 13.25 2.34 4.49
C ASP A 72 12.44 3.58 4.83
N PHE A 73 11.38 3.84 4.06
CA PHE A 73 10.50 5.00 4.18
C PHE A 73 9.04 4.56 4.27
N TYR A 74 8.30 5.16 5.19
CA TYR A 74 6.88 4.89 5.39
C TYR A 74 6.09 6.18 5.29
N THR A 75 5.26 6.32 4.24
CA THR A 75 4.27 7.41 4.16
C THR A 75 3.06 6.99 4.98
N VAL A 76 2.84 7.64 6.12
CA VAL A 76 1.84 7.24 7.13
C VAL A 76 0.73 8.26 7.23
N ALA A 77 -0.52 7.80 7.13
CA ALA A 77 -1.69 8.63 7.38
C ALA A 77 -1.94 8.76 8.88
N VAL A 78 -2.08 9.97 9.36
CA VAL A 78 -2.24 10.28 10.78
C VAL A 78 -3.31 11.33 10.98
N ARG A 79 -3.88 11.40 12.17
CA ARG A 79 -4.80 12.45 12.58
C ARG A 79 -4.03 13.55 13.30
N THR A 80 -4.01 14.74 12.69
CA THR A 80 -3.43 15.95 13.27
C THR A 80 -4.50 16.98 13.66
N GLY A 81 -5.70 16.86 13.09
CA GLY A 81 -6.82 17.78 13.34
C GLY A 81 -8.07 17.08 13.86
N GLY A 82 -9.22 17.74 13.69
CA GLY A 82 -10.52 17.24 14.12
C GLY A 82 -10.99 15.96 13.40
N PRO A 83 -12.20 15.49 13.67
CA PRO A 83 -12.75 14.28 13.05
C PRO A 83 -12.97 14.47 11.53
N GLY A 84 -13.08 13.35 10.82
CA GLY A 84 -13.35 13.33 9.38
C GLY A 84 -12.11 13.57 8.51
N ALA A 85 -12.33 13.76 7.23
CA ALA A 85 -11.29 13.89 6.21
C ALA A 85 -10.38 15.11 6.41
N GLY A 86 -10.92 16.22 6.93
CA GLY A 86 -10.19 17.46 7.16
C GLY A 86 -9.21 17.42 8.34
N GLY A 87 -9.13 16.32 9.09
CA GLY A 87 -8.16 16.15 10.17
C GLY A 87 -7.02 15.19 9.84
N VAL A 88 -6.93 14.71 8.59
CA VAL A 88 -5.92 13.74 8.17
C VAL A 88 -4.72 14.41 7.54
N SER A 89 -3.53 14.04 7.98
CA SER A 89 -2.24 14.43 7.41
C SER A 89 -1.44 13.20 6.96
N LEU A 90 -0.39 13.42 6.18
CA LEU A 90 0.58 12.40 5.81
C LEU A 90 1.96 12.77 6.35
N LEU A 91 2.60 11.84 7.03
CA LEU A 91 3.96 11.99 7.53
C LEU A 91 4.88 10.92 6.94
N LEU A 92 6.10 11.29 6.63
CA LEU A 92 7.14 10.35 6.25
C LEU A 92 7.91 9.91 7.50
N VAL A 93 7.83 8.62 7.81
CA VAL A 93 8.57 8.01 8.91
C VAL A 93 9.74 7.22 8.33
N ASP A 94 10.95 7.47 8.81
CA ASP A 94 12.15 6.73 8.42
C ASP A 94 12.26 5.44 9.24
N LYS A 95 12.78 4.37 8.64
CA LYS A 95 13.09 3.14 9.37
C LYS A 95 14.07 3.41 10.50
N GLY A 96 13.80 2.83 11.67
CA GLY A 96 14.65 3.02 12.84
C GLY A 96 14.38 4.31 13.64
N THR A 97 13.36 5.10 13.27
CA THR A 97 12.90 6.21 14.11
C THR A 97 12.55 5.70 15.51
N PRO A 98 13.07 6.29 16.59
CA PRO A 98 12.70 5.90 17.97
C PRO A 98 11.18 5.91 18.17
N GLY A 99 10.66 4.88 18.85
CA GLY A 99 9.21 4.70 19.04
C GLY A 99 8.48 4.08 17.83
N PHE A 100 9.19 3.74 16.73
CA PHE A 100 8.64 3.04 15.59
C PHE A 100 9.12 1.58 15.54
N THR A 101 8.17 0.63 15.53
CA THR A 101 8.47 -0.81 15.41
C THR A 101 7.54 -1.49 14.41
N GLN A 102 7.94 -2.66 13.91
CA GLN A 102 7.18 -3.45 12.96
C GLN A 102 7.03 -4.89 13.44
N THR A 103 5.86 -5.48 13.19
CA THR A 103 5.60 -6.90 13.41
C THR A 103 5.17 -7.54 12.10
N ARG A 104 5.85 -8.62 11.68
CA ARG A 104 5.51 -9.36 10.47
C ARG A 104 4.12 -9.99 10.61
N LEU A 105 3.34 -9.94 9.54
CA LEU A 105 2.10 -10.69 9.40
C LEU A 105 2.36 -11.98 8.60
N GLU A 106 1.95 -13.10 9.15
CA GLU A 106 1.94 -14.38 8.44
C GLU A 106 0.79 -14.40 7.43
N LYS A 107 1.07 -14.88 6.21
CA LYS A 107 0.11 -14.88 5.10
C LYS A 107 -0.04 -16.26 4.50
N MET A 108 -1.22 -16.56 4.01
CA MET A 108 -1.51 -17.80 3.29
C MET A 108 -0.87 -17.84 1.89
N GLY A 109 -0.62 -16.69 1.27
CA GLY A 109 -0.05 -16.58 -0.07
C GLY A 109 0.74 -15.30 -0.29
N TRP A 110 1.24 -15.13 -1.53
CA TRP A 110 2.08 -14.00 -1.92
C TRP A 110 3.33 -13.84 -1.04
N LEU A 111 4.00 -14.97 -0.77
CA LEU A 111 5.10 -15.06 0.21
C LEU A 111 6.35 -14.26 -0.19
N CYS A 112 6.50 -13.94 -1.50
CA CYS A 112 7.58 -13.10 -2.01
C CYS A 112 7.50 -11.64 -1.54
N SER A 113 6.32 -11.16 -1.10
CA SER A 113 6.09 -9.81 -0.58
C SER A 113 5.82 -9.88 0.92
N ASP A 114 6.61 -9.20 1.74
CA ASP A 114 6.33 -9.09 3.16
C ASP A 114 5.17 -8.14 3.45
N THR A 115 4.49 -8.39 4.55
CA THR A 115 3.39 -7.54 5.05
C THR A 115 3.56 -7.40 6.56
N ALA A 116 3.33 -6.22 7.09
CA ALA A 116 3.54 -5.95 8.52
C ALA A 116 2.41 -5.13 9.14
N THR A 117 2.34 -5.21 10.46
CA THR A 117 1.74 -4.19 11.32
C THR A 117 2.85 -3.23 11.76
N LEU A 118 2.56 -1.93 11.68
CA LEU A 118 3.42 -0.86 12.15
C LEU A 118 2.88 -0.35 13.48
N HIS A 119 3.78 -0.09 14.43
CA HIS A 119 3.44 0.42 15.75
C HIS A 119 4.20 1.72 16.00
N PHE A 120 3.50 2.71 16.52
CA PHE A 120 4.01 4.02 16.89
C PHE A 120 3.69 4.28 18.35
N ASP A 121 4.72 4.47 19.16
CA ASP A 121 4.63 4.77 20.58
C ASP A 121 5.58 5.92 20.90
N GLU A 122 5.00 7.10 21.15
CA GLU A 122 5.74 8.35 21.29
C GLU A 122 6.80 8.52 20.18
N CYS A 123 6.44 8.21 18.93
CA CYS A 123 7.35 8.24 17.81
C CYS A 123 7.55 9.67 17.30
N HIS A 124 8.74 10.21 17.46
CA HIS A 124 9.08 11.59 17.10
C HIS A 124 9.51 11.70 15.64
N VAL A 125 8.69 12.37 14.83
CA VAL A 125 8.92 12.61 13.40
C VAL A 125 9.14 14.10 13.16
N PRO A 126 10.23 14.50 12.48
CA PRO A 126 10.49 15.93 12.19
C PRO A 126 9.33 16.57 11.41
N VAL A 127 9.04 17.86 11.69
CA VAL A 127 7.98 18.59 10.96
C VAL A 127 8.27 18.69 9.46
N ASP A 128 9.51 18.66 9.04
CA ASP A 128 9.94 18.68 7.64
C ASP A 128 9.58 17.39 6.88
N ASN A 129 9.20 16.33 7.62
CA ASN A 129 8.69 15.08 7.07
C ASN A 129 7.17 15.11 6.78
N LEU A 130 6.52 16.27 6.93
CA LEU A 130 5.14 16.47 6.51
C LEU A 130 5.03 16.36 4.98
N VAL A 131 4.20 15.44 4.50
CA VAL A 131 3.95 15.23 3.07
C VAL A 131 2.76 16.06 2.63
N GLY A 132 3.03 17.17 1.97
CA GLY A 132 2.03 18.19 1.62
C GLY A 132 1.74 19.14 2.78
N ASN A 133 0.47 19.49 2.96
CA ASN A 133 0.03 20.40 4.02
C ASN A 133 -0.67 19.63 5.14
N GLU A 134 -0.55 20.12 6.36
CA GLU A 134 -1.25 19.60 7.52
C GLU A 134 -2.78 19.63 7.28
N ASN A 135 -3.47 18.56 7.68
CA ASN A 135 -4.91 18.37 7.50
C ASN A 135 -5.40 18.25 6.04
N GLN A 136 -4.50 18.09 5.07
CA GLN A 136 -4.84 17.87 3.66
C GLN A 136 -4.43 16.49 3.10
N GLY A 137 -4.01 15.60 3.98
CA GLY A 137 -3.54 14.24 3.59
C GLY A 137 -4.61 13.38 2.95
N PHE A 138 -5.88 13.52 3.36
CA PHE A 138 -6.97 12.71 2.79
C PHE A 138 -7.10 12.88 1.27
N LYS A 139 -7.00 14.13 0.76
CA LYS A 139 -7.06 14.39 -0.68
C LYS A 139 -5.90 13.71 -1.43
N ALA A 140 -4.70 13.76 -0.87
CA ALA A 140 -3.53 13.11 -1.46
C ALA A 140 -3.67 11.57 -1.49
N ILE A 141 -4.25 10.97 -0.44
CA ILE A 141 -4.58 9.55 -0.39
C ILE A 141 -5.58 9.18 -1.49
N MET A 142 -6.65 9.93 -1.65
CA MET A 142 -7.69 9.64 -2.66
C MET A 142 -7.14 9.72 -4.08
N LEU A 143 -6.29 10.71 -4.38
CA LEU A 143 -5.62 10.82 -5.67
C LEU A 143 -4.74 9.59 -5.97
N ASN A 144 -4.03 9.09 -4.95
CA ASN A 144 -3.24 7.87 -5.08
C ASN A 144 -4.12 6.65 -5.31
N PHE A 145 -5.17 6.47 -4.50
CA PHE A 145 -6.06 5.31 -4.59
C PHE A 145 -6.82 5.21 -5.91
N ASN A 146 -7.18 6.33 -6.54
CA ASN A 146 -7.81 6.31 -7.86
C ASN A 146 -6.90 5.64 -8.91
N ARG A 147 -5.61 5.96 -8.90
CA ARG A 147 -4.62 5.34 -9.80
C ARG A 147 -4.37 3.87 -9.45
N GLU A 148 -4.27 3.55 -8.17
CA GLU A 148 -4.07 2.17 -7.72
C GLU A 148 -5.26 1.27 -8.09
N ARG A 149 -6.50 1.74 -7.94
CA ARG A 149 -7.70 0.99 -8.35
C ARG A 149 -7.68 0.64 -9.83
N ILE A 150 -7.35 1.60 -10.69
CA ILE A 150 -7.25 1.38 -12.15
C ILE A 150 -6.13 0.38 -12.45
N PHE A 151 -4.97 0.55 -11.83
CA PHE A 151 -3.83 -0.35 -12.01
C PHE A 151 -4.15 -1.79 -11.58
N LEU A 152 -4.77 -1.96 -10.42
CA LEU A 152 -5.17 -3.29 -9.93
C LEU A 152 -6.22 -3.94 -10.81
N ALA A 153 -7.21 -3.19 -11.30
CA ALA A 153 -8.22 -3.71 -12.23
C ALA A 153 -7.59 -4.15 -13.55
N ALA A 154 -6.69 -3.34 -14.12
CA ALA A 154 -5.97 -3.70 -15.34
C ALA A 154 -5.07 -4.93 -15.12
N GLY A 155 -4.39 -5.02 -13.98
CA GLY A 155 -3.59 -6.18 -13.59
C GLY A 155 -4.42 -7.46 -13.47
N ALA A 156 -5.59 -7.39 -12.81
CA ALA A 156 -6.50 -8.52 -12.68
C ALA A 156 -6.96 -9.05 -14.05
N ASN A 157 -7.31 -8.16 -14.98
CA ASN A 157 -7.65 -8.55 -16.35
C ASN A 157 -6.48 -9.20 -17.09
N GLY A 158 -5.26 -8.69 -16.89
CA GLY A 158 -4.05 -9.29 -17.46
C GLY A 158 -3.82 -10.71 -16.95
N PHE A 159 -3.92 -10.93 -15.63
CA PHE A 159 -3.80 -12.27 -15.04
C PHE A 159 -4.90 -13.22 -15.52
N ALA A 160 -6.15 -12.78 -15.56
CA ALA A 160 -7.27 -13.59 -16.04
C ALA A 160 -7.05 -14.05 -17.49
N ARG A 161 -6.54 -13.15 -18.36
CA ARG A 161 -6.22 -13.47 -19.75
C ARG A 161 -5.11 -14.53 -19.86
N VAL A 162 -4.03 -14.41 -19.12
CA VAL A 162 -2.94 -15.42 -19.12
C VAL A 162 -3.48 -16.78 -18.64
N CYS A 163 -4.27 -16.81 -17.56
CA CYS A 163 -4.87 -18.04 -17.07
C CYS A 163 -5.79 -18.70 -18.14
N LEU A 164 -6.58 -17.90 -18.84
CA LEU A 164 -7.46 -18.40 -19.90
C LEU A 164 -6.66 -18.97 -21.08
N GLU A 165 -5.64 -18.24 -21.54
CA GLU A 165 -4.77 -18.67 -22.65
C GLU A 165 -4.06 -20.00 -22.31
N GLU A 166 -3.51 -20.15 -21.11
CA GLU A 166 -2.87 -21.38 -20.64
C GLU A 166 -3.86 -22.53 -20.47
N ALA A 167 -5.04 -22.26 -19.88
CA ALA A 167 -6.07 -23.27 -19.73
C ALA A 167 -6.59 -23.78 -21.08
N LEU A 168 -6.76 -22.89 -22.07
CA LEU A 168 -7.16 -23.26 -23.44
C LEU A 168 -6.08 -24.10 -24.11
N ALA A 169 -4.82 -23.68 -24.04
CA ALA A 169 -3.70 -24.43 -24.61
C ALA A 169 -3.59 -25.84 -24.01
N TRP A 170 -3.74 -25.94 -22.68
CA TRP A 170 -3.76 -27.22 -21.99
C TRP A 170 -4.95 -28.10 -22.43
N ALA A 171 -6.15 -27.55 -22.49
CA ALA A 171 -7.36 -28.28 -22.91
C ALA A 171 -7.27 -28.81 -24.34
N GLN A 172 -6.55 -28.12 -25.24
CA GLN A 172 -6.31 -28.54 -26.62
C GLN A 172 -5.30 -29.69 -26.72
N GLN A 173 -4.40 -29.84 -25.76
CA GLN A 173 -3.33 -30.84 -25.75
C GLN A 173 -3.67 -32.07 -24.90
N ARG A 174 -4.42 -31.88 -23.80
CA ARG A 174 -4.74 -32.95 -22.86
C ARG A 174 -5.68 -33.98 -23.48
N GLU A 175 -5.19 -35.20 -23.65
CA GLU A 175 -5.99 -36.36 -24.09
C GLU A 175 -6.71 -37.01 -22.92
N MET A 176 -7.97 -37.40 -23.15
CA MET A 176 -8.79 -38.16 -22.20
C MET A 176 -10.00 -38.81 -22.91
N PHE A 177 -10.36 -39.99 -22.50
CA PHE A 177 -11.53 -40.74 -23.04
C PHE A 177 -11.53 -40.87 -24.59
N GLY A 178 -10.36 -41.00 -25.19
CA GLY A 178 -10.23 -41.15 -26.65
C GLY A 178 -10.36 -39.86 -27.45
N GLY A 179 -10.39 -38.70 -26.80
CA GLY A 179 -10.41 -37.38 -27.43
C GLY A 179 -9.63 -36.36 -26.59
N ARG A 180 -9.72 -35.08 -26.94
CA ARG A 180 -9.06 -34.01 -26.17
C ARG A 180 -9.98 -33.43 -25.10
N LEU A 181 -9.41 -32.86 -24.05
CA LEU A 181 -10.17 -32.22 -22.98
C LEU A 181 -11.10 -31.12 -23.52
N ILE A 182 -10.67 -30.37 -24.55
CA ILE A 182 -11.48 -29.33 -25.20
C ILE A 182 -12.72 -29.88 -25.90
N ASP A 183 -12.73 -31.16 -26.29
CA ASP A 183 -13.87 -31.78 -26.97
C ASP A 183 -15.05 -32.02 -25.98
N GLN A 184 -14.79 -31.97 -24.66
CA GLN A 184 -15.79 -32.07 -23.62
C GLN A 184 -16.62 -30.79 -23.51
N GLN A 185 -17.96 -30.90 -23.62
CA GLN A 185 -18.85 -29.74 -23.62
C GLN A 185 -18.70 -28.87 -22.34
N VAL A 186 -18.58 -29.50 -21.17
CA VAL A 186 -18.39 -28.78 -19.88
C VAL A 186 -17.14 -27.94 -19.88
N THR A 187 -16.03 -28.43 -20.46
CA THR A 187 -14.77 -27.69 -20.56
C THR A 187 -14.94 -26.45 -21.43
N ARG A 188 -15.57 -26.61 -22.60
CA ARG A 188 -15.84 -25.48 -23.54
C ARG A 188 -16.71 -24.41 -22.89
N HIS A 189 -17.76 -24.80 -22.15
CA HIS A 189 -18.62 -23.83 -21.44
C HIS A 189 -17.82 -23.05 -20.41
N LYS A 190 -17.00 -23.70 -19.57
CA LYS A 190 -16.17 -23.01 -18.57
C LYS A 190 -15.11 -22.08 -19.15
N LEU A 191 -14.63 -22.34 -20.37
CA LEU A 191 -13.67 -21.47 -21.04
C LEU A 191 -14.33 -20.31 -21.79
N ALA A 192 -15.64 -20.41 -22.08
CA ALA A 192 -16.42 -19.38 -22.76
C ALA A 192 -17.06 -18.35 -21.81
N ASP A 193 -17.27 -18.69 -20.56
CA ASP A 193 -17.84 -17.83 -19.50
C ASP A 193 -16.77 -16.83 -18.97
#